data_dfa98631e8f1d6f2619a44625e4bf03d
#
_entry.id   dfa98631e8f1d6f2619a44625e4bf03d
#
_cell.length_a   1.000
_cell.length_b   1.000
_cell.length_c   1.000
_cell.angle_alpha   90.00
_cell.angle_beta   90.00
_cell.angle_gamma   90.00
#
_symmetry.space_group_name_H-M   'P 1'
#
loop_
_entity.id
_entity.type
_entity.pdbx_description
1 polymer ?
#
loop_
_entity_poly.entity_id
_entity_poly.type
_entity_poly.pdbx_seq_one_letter_code
_entity_poly.pdbx_strand_id
1 'polypeptide(L)'
;GLFISSLRDKDLLSISGWWTSLTTTEINEIHRMLGMEYQIQENNYYIIKGSVFEDNTGKKITSFGITSKKINEFSLNEVAIFKDNSEVTIDESGNYVWKSKTKFTKKKGKRLFTTSLSPPSFTFDNYKEVLFKEGIGRAFINTLAVALPSTLIPLIICSFFAYALTWMKFFGGDTLLALI
;
A
#
# COMPACT_ATOMS: atom_id res chain seq x y z
N GLY A 1 1.60 -0.50 16.98
CA GLY A 1 2.50 -0.47 15.85
C GLY A 1 2.27 -1.54 14.82
N LEU A 2 2.59 -2.81 15.10
CA LEU A 2 2.60 -3.90 14.10
C LEU A 2 1.27 -4.11 13.39
N PHE A 3 0.16 -4.06 14.12
CA PHE A 3 -1.18 -4.23 13.52
C PHE A 3 -1.51 -3.13 12.50
N ILE A 4 -1.23 -1.88 12.82
CA ILE A 4 -1.47 -0.76 11.89
C ILE A 4 -0.53 -0.86 10.68
N SER A 5 0.73 -1.21 10.89
CA SER A 5 1.70 -1.39 9.81
C SER A 5 1.31 -2.54 8.86
N SER A 6 0.69 -3.60 9.36
CA SER A 6 0.28 -4.74 8.51
C SER A 6 -0.88 -4.44 7.55
N LEU A 7 -1.68 -3.42 7.88
CA LEU A 7 -2.78 -2.93 7.02
C LEU A 7 -2.31 -1.87 6.01
N ARG A 8 -1.05 -1.47 6.07
CA ARG A 8 -0.48 -0.42 5.23
C ARG A 8 -0.08 -0.98 3.86
N ASP A 9 -0.18 -0.13 2.84
CA ASP A 9 0.30 -0.48 1.51
C ASP A 9 1.81 -0.78 1.52
N LYS A 10 2.25 -1.72 0.67
CA LYS A 10 3.65 -2.19 0.59
C LYS A 10 4.63 -1.05 0.34
N ASP A 11 4.29 -0.09 -0.51
CA ASP A 11 5.13 1.06 -0.84
C ASP A 11 5.38 1.97 0.37
N LEU A 12 4.44 2.01 1.29
CA LEU A 12 4.50 2.82 2.50
C LEU A 12 5.19 2.12 3.68
N LEU A 13 5.44 0.81 3.60
CA LEU A 13 6.11 0.05 4.67
C LEU A 13 7.58 0.44 4.84
N SER A 14 8.21 0.97 3.79
CA SER A 14 9.60 1.43 3.83
C SER A 14 9.79 2.75 4.60
N ILE A 15 8.70 3.49 4.84
CA ILE A 15 8.75 4.77 5.57
C ILE A 15 8.62 4.51 7.05
N SER A 16 9.58 5.01 7.83
CA SER A 16 9.61 4.87 9.29
C SER A 16 8.45 5.62 9.95
N GLY A 17 7.83 5.00 10.95
CA GLY A 17 6.80 5.60 11.78
C GLY A 17 5.38 5.11 11.48
N TRP A 18 4.87 4.19 12.30
CA TRP A 18 3.50 3.65 12.17
C TRP A 18 2.41 4.71 12.40
N TRP A 19 2.72 5.78 13.11
CA TRP A 19 1.79 6.90 13.38
C TRP A 19 1.55 7.77 12.15
N THR A 20 2.49 7.81 11.19
CA THR A 20 2.32 8.55 9.93
C THR A 20 1.31 7.89 8.98
N SER A 21 0.93 6.64 9.24
CA SER A 21 -0.08 5.93 8.43
C SER A 21 -1.50 6.47 8.60
N LEU A 22 -1.74 7.25 9.63
CA LEU A 22 -3.03 7.94 9.87
C LEU A 22 -3.08 9.33 9.24
N THR A 23 -1.98 9.81 8.71
CA THR A 23 -1.86 11.15 8.10
C THR A 23 -1.40 11.03 6.65
N THR A 24 -1.68 12.05 5.86
CA THR A 24 -1.13 12.18 4.50
C THR A 24 0.39 12.24 4.57
N THR A 25 1.06 11.41 3.79
CA THR A 25 2.52 11.31 3.80
C THR A 25 3.08 11.75 2.45
N GLU A 26 4.14 12.55 2.48
CA GLU A 26 4.90 12.90 1.27
C GLU A 26 5.83 11.75 0.89
N ILE A 27 5.75 11.35 -0.38
CA ILE A 27 6.56 10.27 -0.95
C ILE A 27 7.29 10.81 -2.16
N ASN A 28 8.60 10.55 -2.19
CA ASN A 28 9.42 10.85 -3.37
C ASN A 28 9.54 9.58 -4.21
N GLU A 29 9.03 9.64 -5.43
CA GLU A 29 9.02 8.53 -6.37
C GLU A 29 9.83 8.88 -7.63
N ILE A 30 10.40 7.85 -8.25
CA ILE A 30 11.14 7.98 -9.51
C ILE A 30 10.35 7.27 -10.59
N HIS A 31 9.84 8.03 -11.52
CA HIS A 31 9.11 7.49 -12.65
C HIS A 31 9.93 7.60 -13.93
N ARG A 32 9.65 6.71 -14.85
CA ARG A 32 10.26 6.74 -16.17
C ARG A 32 9.17 7.06 -17.20
N MET A 33 9.35 8.15 -17.93
CA MET A 33 8.44 8.54 -18.99
C MET A 33 8.42 7.50 -20.11
N LEU A 34 7.37 7.50 -20.90
CA LEU A 34 7.22 6.68 -22.09
C LEU A 34 8.31 6.99 -23.12
N GLY A 35 8.65 6.02 -23.94
CA GLY A 35 9.67 6.16 -24.97
C GLY A 35 9.14 6.60 -26.33
N MET A 36 10.02 6.51 -27.33
CA MET A 36 9.72 6.96 -28.72
C MET A 36 8.51 6.28 -29.36
N GLU A 37 8.09 5.11 -28.87
CA GLU A 37 6.96 4.36 -29.44
C GLU A 37 5.61 5.09 -29.27
N TYR A 38 5.53 5.99 -28.29
CA TYR A 38 4.33 6.74 -27.92
C TYR A 38 4.35 8.21 -28.40
N GLN A 39 5.31 8.57 -29.28
CA GLN A 39 5.41 9.93 -29.77
C GLN A 39 4.35 10.23 -30.82
N ILE A 40 3.73 11.39 -30.71
CA ILE A 40 2.77 11.94 -31.66
C ILE A 40 3.38 13.23 -32.22
N GLN A 41 3.23 13.48 -33.50
CA GLN A 41 3.66 14.74 -34.11
C GLN A 41 2.48 15.70 -34.24
N GLU A 42 2.56 16.81 -33.51
CA GLU A 42 1.57 17.90 -33.53
C GLU A 42 2.29 19.24 -33.71
N ASN A 43 1.82 20.07 -34.66
CA ASN A 43 2.28 21.46 -34.84
C ASN A 43 3.82 21.65 -34.81
N ASN A 44 4.53 20.82 -35.57
CA ASN A 44 6.00 20.87 -35.69
C ASN A 44 6.78 20.44 -34.39
N TYR A 45 6.08 19.86 -33.40
CA TYR A 45 6.64 19.28 -32.21
C TYR A 45 6.35 17.78 -32.14
N TYR A 46 7.28 17.05 -31.51
CA TYR A 46 7.06 15.68 -31.12
C TYR A 46 6.60 15.67 -29.66
N ILE A 47 5.47 15.05 -29.37
CA ILE A 47 4.82 15.07 -28.06
C ILE A 47 4.63 13.64 -27.60
N ILE A 48 4.96 13.39 -26.33
CA ILE A 48 4.64 12.15 -25.62
C ILE A 48 3.77 12.51 -24.43
N LYS A 49 2.56 11.94 -24.38
CA LYS A 49 1.62 12.08 -23.26
C LYS A 49 1.59 10.77 -22.47
N GLY A 50 1.59 10.84 -21.17
CA GLY A 50 1.51 9.67 -20.30
C GLY A 50 1.12 10.03 -18.89
N SER A 51 0.93 9.03 -18.05
CA SER A 51 0.69 9.22 -16.62
C SER A 51 1.83 8.62 -15.82
N VAL A 52 2.14 9.26 -14.71
CA VAL A 52 3.09 8.79 -13.70
C VAL A 52 2.45 7.69 -12.87
N PHE A 53 1.14 7.75 -12.65
CA PHE A 53 0.40 6.75 -11.92
C PHE A 53 -0.26 5.75 -12.89
N GLU A 54 -0.09 4.46 -12.63
CA GLU A 54 -0.71 3.39 -13.42
C GLU A 54 -2.19 3.22 -13.06
N ASP A 55 -2.56 3.50 -11.80
CA ASP A 55 -3.92 3.41 -11.28
C ASP A 55 -4.36 4.70 -10.59
N ASN A 56 -5.67 4.86 -10.42
CA ASN A 56 -6.30 6.01 -9.75
C ASN A 56 -6.13 5.88 -8.22
N THR A 57 -4.90 5.91 -7.75
CA THR A 57 -4.49 5.64 -6.35
C THR A 57 -4.85 6.77 -5.37
N GLY A 58 -5.52 7.83 -5.83
CA GLY A 58 -5.82 9.01 -5.01
C GLY A 58 -4.57 9.82 -4.60
N LYS A 59 -3.40 9.46 -5.09
CA LYS A 59 -2.16 10.21 -4.91
C LYS A 59 -2.23 11.52 -5.70
N LYS A 60 -1.71 12.59 -5.14
CA LYS A 60 -1.62 13.90 -5.78
C LYS A 60 -0.18 14.35 -5.82
N ILE A 61 0.29 14.79 -6.98
CA ILE A 61 1.62 15.37 -7.11
C ILE A 61 1.60 16.79 -6.53
N THR A 62 2.62 17.16 -5.79
CA THR A 62 2.83 18.51 -5.26
C THR A 62 3.93 19.25 -5.98
N SER A 63 4.98 18.54 -6.36
CA SER A 63 6.14 19.10 -7.05
C SER A 63 6.86 18.03 -7.84
N PHE A 64 7.67 18.44 -8.80
CA PHE A 64 8.48 17.52 -9.57
C PHE A 64 9.87 18.07 -9.89
N GLY A 65 10.77 17.20 -10.29
CA GLY A 65 12.12 17.55 -10.71
C GLY A 65 12.62 16.66 -11.85
N ILE A 66 13.56 17.17 -12.59
CA ILE A 66 14.23 16.46 -13.70
C ILE A 66 15.58 15.85 -13.31
N THR A 67 16.02 16.12 -12.09
CA THR A 67 17.32 15.67 -11.53
C THR A 67 17.15 15.08 -10.13
N SER A 68 17.91 14.02 -9.82
CA SER A 68 17.88 13.39 -8.50
C SER A 68 18.38 14.28 -7.35
N LYS A 69 19.12 15.36 -7.67
CA LYS A 69 19.62 16.29 -6.67
C LYS A 69 18.60 17.34 -6.24
N LYS A 70 17.61 17.61 -7.11
CA LYS A 70 16.55 18.60 -6.88
C LYS A 70 15.22 17.98 -7.31
N ILE A 71 14.59 17.31 -6.39
CA ILE A 71 13.34 16.57 -6.63
C ILE A 71 12.16 17.55 -6.70
N ASN A 72 12.18 18.63 -5.91
CA ASN A 72 11.12 19.62 -5.79
C ASN A 72 11.49 20.95 -6.46
N GLU A 73 12.07 20.91 -7.67
CA GLU A 73 12.56 22.12 -8.35
C GLU A 73 11.44 22.89 -9.05
N PHE A 74 10.40 22.17 -9.51
CA PHE A 74 9.30 22.74 -10.29
C PHE A 74 7.96 22.50 -9.61
N SER A 75 7.10 23.51 -9.70
CA SER A 75 5.70 23.44 -9.26
C SER A 75 4.83 22.78 -10.33
N LEU A 76 3.60 22.42 -9.94
CA LEU A 76 2.63 21.85 -10.89
C LEU A 76 2.37 22.77 -12.07
N ASN A 77 2.21 22.19 -13.27
CA ASN A 77 2.02 22.88 -14.53
C ASN A 77 3.17 23.82 -14.95
N GLU A 78 4.27 23.83 -14.23
CA GLU A 78 5.47 24.55 -14.63
C GLU A 78 6.22 23.78 -15.71
N VAL A 79 6.87 24.49 -16.63
CA VAL A 79 7.63 23.89 -17.72
C VAL A 79 9.06 23.64 -17.28
N ALA A 80 9.42 22.38 -17.10
CA ALA A 80 10.80 22.00 -16.85
C ALA A 80 11.54 21.69 -18.17
N ILE A 81 12.71 22.28 -18.36
CA ILE A 81 13.50 22.13 -19.58
C ILE A 81 14.68 21.19 -19.31
N PHE A 82 14.76 20.12 -20.07
CA PHE A 82 15.90 19.20 -20.05
C PHE A 82 17.11 19.79 -20.80
N LYS A 83 18.30 19.23 -20.58
CA LYS A 83 19.53 19.62 -21.25
C LYS A 83 19.51 19.54 -22.79
N ASP A 84 18.59 18.78 -23.35
CA ASP A 84 18.37 18.65 -24.79
C ASP A 84 17.26 19.57 -25.33
N ASN A 85 16.90 20.60 -24.58
CA ASN A 85 15.84 21.56 -24.89
C ASN A 85 14.45 20.92 -25.07
N SER A 86 14.23 19.72 -24.57
CA SER A 86 12.89 19.16 -24.48
C SER A 86 12.20 19.65 -23.20
N GLU A 87 10.90 19.90 -23.29
CA GLU A 87 10.07 20.48 -22.25
C GLU A 87 9.16 19.42 -21.66
N VAL A 88 8.97 19.41 -20.35
CA VAL A 88 8.01 18.57 -19.67
C VAL A 88 7.17 19.37 -18.70
N THR A 89 5.87 19.08 -18.68
CA THR A 89 4.90 19.61 -17.72
C THR A 89 4.16 18.46 -17.08
N ILE A 90 3.80 18.61 -15.80
CA ILE A 90 3.01 17.63 -15.05
C ILE A 90 1.86 18.33 -14.36
N ASP A 91 0.69 17.68 -14.37
CA ASP A 91 -0.47 18.10 -13.62
C ASP A 91 -0.59 17.41 -12.23
N GLU A 92 -1.54 17.85 -11.42
CA GLU A 92 -1.81 17.31 -10.08
C GLU A 92 -2.18 15.82 -10.10
N SER A 93 -2.79 15.36 -11.19
CA SER A 93 -3.24 13.97 -11.39
C SER A 93 -2.11 13.04 -11.86
N GLY A 94 -0.90 13.58 -12.08
CA GLY A 94 0.24 12.81 -12.56
C GLY A 94 0.32 12.65 -14.08
N ASN A 95 -0.54 13.30 -14.84
CA ASN A 95 -0.39 13.28 -16.30
C ASN A 95 0.73 14.23 -16.70
N TYR A 96 1.61 13.75 -17.56
CA TYR A 96 2.70 14.56 -18.09
C TYR A 96 2.59 14.72 -19.60
N VAL A 97 3.08 15.86 -20.04
CA VAL A 97 3.25 16.16 -21.48
C VAL A 97 4.71 16.49 -21.72
N TRP A 98 5.38 15.65 -22.50
CA TRP A 98 6.79 15.83 -22.86
C TRP A 98 6.88 16.25 -24.33
N LYS A 99 7.40 17.47 -24.57
CA LYS A 99 7.49 18.10 -25.90
C LYS A 99 8.93 18.24 -26.34
N SER A 100 9.20 18.06 -27.62
CA SER A 100 10.51 18.32 -28.23
C SER A 100 10.37 18.80 -29.67
N LYS A 101 11.29 19.66 -30.09
CA LYS A 101 11.43 20.05 -31.53
C LYS A 101 12.10 18.96 -32.35
N THR A 102 12.84 18.07 -31.72
CA THR A 102 13.54 16.95 -32.36
C THR A 102 12.84 15.64 -32.04
N LYS A 103 12.88 14.71 -33.00
CA LYS A 103 12.31 13.38 -32.85
C LYS A 103 12.96 12.62 -31.70
N PHE A 104 12.17 11.98 -30.86
CA PHE A 104 12.67 11.11 -29.81
C PHE A 104 13.24 9.82 -30.42
N THR A 105 14.46 9.47 -30.04
CA THR A 105 15.20 8.30 -30.59
C THR A 105 15.35 7.18 -29.56
N LYS A 106 15.14 7.46 -28.28
CA LYS A 106 15.35 6.48 -27.22
C LYS A 106 14.09 5.65 -26.96
N LYS A 107 14.24 4.33 -26.91
CA LYS A 107 13.14 3.40 -26.55
C LYS A 107 12.60 3.64 -25.14
N LYS A 108 13.44 4.10 -24.21
CA LYS A 108 13.04 4.41 -22.83
C LYS A 108 13.09 5.90 -22.61
N GLY A 109 12.03 6.47 -22.09
CA GLY A 109 11.95 7.88 -21.74
C GLY A 109 12.90 8.26 -20.59
N LYS A 110 13.01 9.54 -20.33
CA LYS A 110 13.83 10.09 -19.22
C LYS A 110 13.22 9.79 -17.88
N ARG A 111 14.04 9.87 -16.84
CA ARG A 111 13.56 9.78 -15.46
C ARG A 111 12.96 11.11 -15.04
N LEU A 112 11.88 11.00 -14.29
CA LEU A 112 11.17 12.09 -13.68
C LEU A 112 11.08 11.80 -12.19
N PHE A 113 11.35 12.79 -11.39
CA PHE A 113 11.30 12.71 -9.94
C PHE A 113 10.07 13.48 -9.49
N THR A 114 9.19 12.84 -8.74
CA THR A 114 7.95 13.46 -8.27
C THR A 114 7.85 13.35 -6.77
N THR A 115 7.31 14.40 -6.15
CA THR A 115 6.85 14.34 -4.78
C THR A 115 5.34 14.29 -4.81
N SER A 116 4.79 13.23 -4.24
CA SER A 116 3.35 13.00 -4.17
C SER A 116 2.86 12.94 -2.73
N LEU A 117 1.65 13.43 -2.51
CA LEU A 117 0.89 13.22 -1.29
C LEU A 117 0.09 11.94 -1.43
N SER A 118 0.42 10.97 -0.59
CA SER A 118 -0.35 9.74 -0.48
C SER A 118 -1.33 9.85 0.69
N PRO A 119 -2.64 9.73 0.43
CA PRO A 119 -3.62 9.66 1.51
C PRO A 119 -3.41 8.41 2.34
N PRO A 120 -3.90 8.37 3.59
CA PRO A 120 -3.85 7.17 4.40
C PRO A 120 -4.64 6.05 3.69
N SER A 121 -3.96 5.00 3.31
CA SER A 121 -4.55 3.82 2.66
C SER A 121 -4.42 2.61 3.56
N PHE A 122 -5.56 1.99 3.88
CA PHE A 122 -5.61 0.72 4.58
C PHE A 122 -6.07 -0.36 3.62
N THR A 123 -5.26 -1.37 3.44
CA THR A 123 -5.58 -2.49 2.56
C THR A 123 -5.42 -3.83 3.27
N PHE A 124 -6.26 -4.77 2.90
CA PHE A 124 -6.15 -6.17 3.32
C PHE A 124 -5.39 -7.04 2.31
N ASP A 125 -4.82 -6.43 1.26
CA ASP A 125 -4.17 -7.18 0.19
C ASP A 125 -2.93 -7.93 0.67
N ASN A 126 -2.21 -7.40 1.65
CA ASN A 126 -1.10 -8.09 2.30
C ASN A 126 -1.56 -9.42 2.94
N TYR A 127 -2.73 -9.39 3.62
CA TYR A 127 -3.32 -10.60 4.23
C TYR A 127 -3.80 -11.58 3.18
N LYS A 128 -4.45 -11.10 2.11
CA LYS A 128 -4.88 -11.96 1.00
C LYS A 128 -3.68 -12.63 0.33
N GLU A 129 -2.62 -11.89 0.08
CA GLU A 129 -1.43 -12.41 -0.54
C GLU A 129 -0.79 -13.51 0.30
N VAL A 130 -0.58 -13.28 1.59
CA VAL A 130 0.00 -14.26 2.53
C VAL A 130 -0.90 -15.49 2.68
N LEU A 131 -2.20 -15.29 2.87
CA LEU A 131 -3.13 -16.39 3.09
C LEU A 131 -3.35 -17.26 1.86
N PHE A 132 -3.41 -16.66 0.67
CA PHE A 132 -3.80 -17.38 -0.54
C PHE A 132 -2.66 -17.73 -1.47
N LYS A 133 -1.63 -16.88 -1.60
CA LYS A 133 -0.51 -17.15 -2.52
C LYS A 133 0.55 -18.08 -1.90
N GLU A 134 0.86 -17.92 -0.62
CA GLU A 134 1.94 -18.69 0.03
C GLU A 134 1.48 -19.98 0.70
N GLY A 135 0.20 -20.36 0.57
CA GLY A 135 -0.34 -21.58 1.14
C GLY A 135 -0.47 -21.62 2.67
N ILE A 136 -0.13 -20.53 3.34
CA ILE A 136 -0.21 -20.37 4.79
C ILE A 136 -1.67 -20.44 5.28
N GLY A 137 -2.64 -20.10 4.42
CA GLY A 137 -4.06 -20.16 4.74
C GLY A 137 -4.53 -21.55 5.16
N ARG A 138 -4.01 -22.62 4.55
CA ARG A 138 -4.34 -24.00 4.98
C ARG A 138 -3.79 -24.30 6.38
N ALA A 139 -2.55 -23.91 6.65
CA ALA A 139 -1.97 -24.08 7.98
C ALA A 139 -2.73 -23.29 9.03
N PHE A 140 -3.14 -22.05 8.72
CA PHE A 140 -3.95 -21.22 9.58
C PHE A 140 -5.31 -21.85 9.90
N ILE A 141 -6.04 -22.34 8.89
CA ILE A 141 -7.33 -23.01 9.08
C ILE A 141 -7.17 -24.30 9.90
N ASN A 142 -6.14 -25.10 9.64
CA ASN A 142 -5.87 -26.30 10.40
C ASN A 142 -5.60 -25.99 11.89
N THR A 143 -4.77 -24.98 12.16
CA THR A 143 -4.50 -24.51 13.53
C THR A 143 -5.78 -24.05 14.22
N LEU A 144 -6.60 -23.28 13.53
CA LEU A 144 -7.88 -22.79 14.05
C LEU A 144 -8.86 -23.95 14.33
N ALA A 145 -8.94 -24.92 13.42
CA ALA A 145 -9.81 -26.10 13.56
C ALA A 145 -9.43 -26.98 14.75
N VAL A 146 -8.17 -26.98 15.16
CA VAL A 146 -7.72 -27.70 16.35
C VAL A 146 -7.84 -26.82 17.60
N ALA A 147 -7.42 -25.58 17.54
CA ALA A 147 -7.38 -24.68 18.69
C ALA A 147 -8.79 -24.34 19.22
N LEU A 148 -9.76 -24.06 18.35
CA LEU A 148 -11.10 -23.72 18.79
C LEU A 148 -11.81 -24.86 19.56
N PRO A 149 -11.90 -26.10 19.03
CA PRO A 149 -12.53 -27.18 19.78
C PRO A 149 -11.76 -27.52 21.06
N SER A 150 -10.43 -27.54 21.02
CA SER A 150 -9.62 -27.88 22.21
C SER A 150 -9.77 -26.89 23.37
N THR A 151 -10.16 -25.66 23.10
CA THR A 151 -10.45 -24.67 24.15
C THR A 151 -11.92 -24.63 24.52
N LEU A 152 -12.82 -24.67 23.55
CA LEU A 152 -14.26 -24.52 23.77
C LEU A 152 -14.87 -25.75 24.47
N ILE A 153 -14.48 -26.96 24.07
CA ILE A 153 -15.05 -28.18 24.63
C ILE A 153 -14.76 -28.29 26.15
N PRO A 154 -13.52 -28.17 26.64
CA PRO A 154 -13.25 -28.17 28.07
C PRO A 154 -13.97 -27.06 28.80
N LEU A 155 -14.05 -25.85 28.21
CA LEU A 155 -14.71 -24.71 28.85
C LEU A 155 -16.21 -24.95 29.04
N ILE A 156 -16.88 -25.52 28.04
CA ILE A 156 -18.30 -25.92 28.11
C ILE A 156 -18.48 -27.00 29.18
N ILE A 157 -17.65 -28.04 29.18
CA ILE A 157 -17.73 -29.11 30.18
C ILE A 157 -17.53 -28.56 31.59
N CYS A 158 -16.50 -27.74 31.80
CA CYS A 158 -16.27 -27.10 33.10
C CYS A 158 -17.42 -26.21 33.53
N SER A 159 -18.04 -25.49 32.60
CA SER A 159 -19.22 -24.66 32.87
C SER A 159 -20.42 -25.48 33.37
N PHE A 160 -20.69 -26.63 32.71
CA PHE A 160 -21.74 -27.55 33.17
C PHE A 160 -21.41 -28.19 34.52
N PHE A 161 -20.15 -28.54 34.75
CA PHE A 161 -19.69 -29.06 36.04
C PHE A 161 -19.86 -28.01 37.15
N ALA A 162 -19.45 -26.78 36.91
CA ALA A 162 -19.61 -25.69 37.87
C ALA A 162 -21.08 -25.44 38.18
N TYR A 163 -21.96 -25.46 37.16
CA TYR A 163 -23.40 -25.34 37.34
C TYR A 163 -23.96 -26.49 38.19
N ALA A 164 -23.58 -27.73 37.85
CA ALA A 164 -24.05 -28.89 38.62
C ALA A 164 -23.65 -28.87 40.08
N LEU A 165 -22.40 -28.52 40.38
CA LEU A 165 -21.87 -28.41 41.73
C LEU A 165 -22.53 -27.30 42.56
N THR A 166 -22.90 -26.21 41.91
CA THR A 166 -23.42 -25.03 42.60
C THR A 166 -24.96 -25.11 42.81
N TRP A 167 -25.70 -25.62 41.81
CA TRP A 167 -27.15 -25.57 41.81
C TRP A 167 -27.85 -26.92 42.07
N MET A 168 -27.15 -28.04 41.78
CA MET A 168 -27.78 -29.36 41.97
C MET A 168 -27.33 -29.93 43.32
N LYS A 169 -28.32 -30.14 44.25
CA LYS A 169 -28.08 -30.85 45.49
C LYS A 169 -27.97 -32.35 45.22
N PHE A 170 -26.77 -32.87 45.18
CA PHE A 170 -26.50 -34.31 45.06
C PHE A 170 -25.61 -34.79 46.20
N PHE A 171 -25.72 -36.10 46.49
CA PHE A 171 -24.97 -36.73 47.55
C PHE A 171 -23.47 -36.63 47.28
N GLY A 172 -22.71 -35.98 48.16
CA GLY A 172 -21.25 -35.80 48.03
C GLY A 172 -20.82 -34.49 47.36
N GLY A 173 -21.75 -33.59 46.95
CA GLY A 173 -21.41 -32.30 46.34
C GLY A 173 -20.53 -31.40 47.19
N ASP A 174 -20.83 -31.33 48.52
CA ASP A 174 -20.04 -30.50 49.45
C ASP A 174 -18.64 -31.04 49.65
N THR A 175 -18.46 -32.37 49.59
CA THR A 175 -17.13 -33.02 49.70
C THR A 175 -16.30 -32.76 48.43
N LEU A 176 -16.90 -32.76 47.26
CA LEU A 176 -16.25 -32.45 45.99
C LEU A 176 -15.84 -30.98 45.96
N LEU A 177 -16.72 -30.06 46.38
CA LEU A 177 -16.41 -28.63 46.49
C LEU A 177 -15.26 -28.31 47.44
N ALA A 178 -15.12 -29.08 48.52
CA ALA A 178 -14.02 -28.93 49.50
C ALA A 178 -12.69 -29.48 48.98
N LEU A 179 -12.69 -30.31 47.93
CA LEU A 179 -11.53 -30.99 47.36
C LEU A 179 -10.93 -30.25 46.17
N ILE A 180 -11.70 -29.32 45.54
CA ILE A 180 -11.29 -28.45 44.43
C ILE A 180 -10.77 -27.12 44.96
#